data_5fe6df19c0eef2b531e187459da7c1a4
#
_entry.id   5fe6df19c0eef2b531e187459da7c1a4
#
_cell.length_a   1.000
_cell.length_b   1.000
_cell.length_c   1.000
_cell.angle_alpha   90.00
_cell.angle_beta   90.00
_cell.angle_gamma   90.00
#
_symmetry.space_group_name_H-M   'P 1'
#
loop_
_entity.id
_entity.type
_entity.pdbx_description
1 polymer ?
#
loop_
_entity_poly.entity_id
_entity_poly.type
_entity_poly.pdbx_seq_one_letter_code
_entity_poly.pdbx_strand_id
1 'polypeptide(L)'
;NFELDSYWPTEAGVNALELMRKLDTRMKLYHINDRGTRLSKPAMTPILKSDSMELGYGNMNLFSLITQAQKVNVDAVILESHKNWVDDSPLKSMELSAEFMNQYVC
;
A
#
# COMPACT_ATOMS: atom_id res chain seq x y z
N ASN A 1 -2.98 1.09 -21.37
CA ASN A 1 -2.25 0.49 -20.26
C ASN A 1 -2.23 1.46 -19.08
N PHE A 2 -2.38 0.90 -17.89
CA PHE A 2 -2.45 1.69 -16.66
C PHE A 2 -1.43 1.22 -15.63
N GLU A 3 -0.94 2.17 -14.88
CA GLU A 3 -0.20 2.00 -13.65
C GLU A 3 -1.11 2.48 -12.52
N LEU A 4 -1.40 1.62 -11.55
CA LEU A 4 -2.29 1.95 -10.44
C LEU A 4 -1.51 1.98 -9.13
N ASP A 5 -1.67 3.08 -8.39
CA ASP A 5 -1.27 3.22 -7.01
C ASP A 5 -2.53 3.08 -6.15
N SER A 6 -2.57 2.07 -5.27
CA SER A 6 -3.77 1.78 -4.48
C SER A 6 -3.97 2.72 -3.29
N TYR A 7 -2.95 3.47 -2.87
CA TYR A 7 -3.07 4.40 -1.74
C TYR A 7 -4.02 5.56 -2.05
N TRP A 8 -3.84 6.21 -3.19
CA TRP A 8 -4.57 7.45 -3.49
C TRP A 8 -6.06 7.27 -3.71
N PRO A 9 -6.54 6.23 -4.42
CA PRO A 9 -7.98 5.92 -4.44
C PRO A 9 -8.53 5.66 -3.04
N THR A 10 -7.79 4.90 -2.22
CA THR A 10 -8.18 4.62 -0.83
C THR A 10 -8.28 5.90 -0.01
N GLU A 11 -7.30 6.79 -0.12
CA GLU A 11 -7.31 8.09 0.55
C GLU A 11 -8.48 8.96 0.11
N ALA A 12 -8.87 8.87 -1.15
CA ALA A 12 -10.01 9.60 -1.71
C ALA A 12 -11.37 8.94 -1.39
N GLY A 13 -11.39 7.84 -0.66
CA GLY A 13 -12.63 7.12 -0.34
C GLY A 13 -13.15 6.22 -1.46
N VAL A 14 -12.31 5.95 -2.47
CA VAL A 14 -12.65 5.05 -3.58
C VAL A 14 -12.18 3.64 -3.25
N ASN A 15 -12.99 2.63 -3.57
CA ASN A 15 -12.60 1.24 -3.38
C ASN A 15 -11.54 0.84 -4.42
N ALA A 16 -10.29 0.69 -3.97
CA ALA A 16 -9.17 0.36 -4.85
C ALA A 16 -9.36 -0.99 -5.55
N LEU A 17 -9.90 -2.00 -4.86
CA LEU A 17 -10.13 -3.32 -5.44
C LEU A 17 -11.14 -3.26 -6.60
N GLU A 18 -12.22 -2.50 -6.43
CA GLU A 18 -13.21 -2.31 -7.49
C GLU A 18 -12.61 -1.59 -8.70
N LEU A 19 -11.76 -0.61 -8.44
CA LEU A 19 -11.04 0.08 -9.52
C LEU A 19 -10.11 -0.88 -10.27
N MET A 20 -9.37 -1.72 -9.55
CA MET A 20 -8.51 -2.74 -10.15
C MET A 20 -9.31 -3.71 -11.02
N ARG A 21 -10.50 -4.13 -10.55
CA ARG A 21 -11.38 -5.01 -11.31
C ARG A 21 -11.86 -4.35 -12.61
N LYS A 22 -12.16 -3.05 -12.57
CA LYS A 22 -12.58 -2.29 -13.75
C LYS A 22 -11.45 -2.13 -14.76
N LEU A 23 -10.22 -1.92 -14.29
CA LEU A 23 -9.05 -1.83 -15.17
C LEU A 23 -8.70 -3.18 -15.78
N ASP A 24 -8.88 -4.25 -15.01
CA ASP A 24 -8.64 -5.64 -15.43
C ASP A 24 -7.26 -5.76 -16.10
N THR A 25 -7.17 -6.41 -17.24
CA THR A 25 -5.90 -6.65 -17.95
C THR A 25 -5.23 -5.39 -18.50
N ARG A 26 -5.88 -4.25 -18.42
CA ARG A 26 -5.28 -2.95 -18.78
C ARG A 26 -4.33 -2.43 -17.70
N MET A 27 -4.41 -2.95 -16.47
CA MET A 27 -3.48 -2.62 -15.39
C MET A 27 -2.20 -3.43 -15.60
N LYS A 28 -1.11 -2.75 -15.92
CA LYS A 28 0.18 -3.38 -16.20
C LYS A 28 1.19 -3.23 -15.07
N LEU A 29 1.10 -2.16 -14.32
CA LEU A 29 1.95 -1.91 -13.16
C LEU A 29 1.08 -1.63 -11.94
N TYR A 30 1.50 -2.15 -10.79
CA TYR A 30 0.82 -1.92 -9.52
C TYR A 30 1.81 -1.38 -8.50
N HIS A 31 1.54 -0.16 -8.01
CA HIS A 31 2.26 0.41 -6.87
C HIS A 31 1.58 -0.06 -5.59
N ILE A 32 2.28 -0.91 -4.86
CA ILE A 32 1.80 -1.43 -3.58
C ILE A 32 2.23 -0.51 -2.44
N ASN A 33 1.30 -0.23 -1.54
CA ASN A 33 1.50 0.61 -0.38
C ASN A 33 0.49 0.23 0.68
N ASP A 34 0.71 0.70 1.90
CA ASP A 34 -0.23 0.51 2.99
C ASP A 34 -0.56 1.87 3.62
N ARG A 35 -1.60 1.89 4.42
CA ARG A 35 -2.15 3.10 5.02
C ARG A 35 -2.63 2.77 6.42
N GLY A 36 -2.29 3.60 7.37
CA GLY A 36 -2.67 3.38 8.76
C GLY A 36 -2.25 4.54 9.65
N THR A 37 -2.30 4.30 10.93
CA THR A 37 -2.00 5.31 11.95
C THR A 37 -0.85 4.84 12.82
N ARG A 38 0.14 5.72 13.00
CA ARG A 38 1.29 5.49 13.87
C ARG A 38 1.27 6.48 15.02
N LEU A 39 1.40 5.97 16.24
CA LEU A 39 1.56 6.80 17.44
C LEU A 39 3.05 6.97 17.73
N SER A 40 3.60 8.11 17.36
CA SER A 40 5.01 8.46 17.66
C SER A 40 5.14 9.37 18.89
N LYS A 41 4.05 10.02 19.29
CA LYS A 41 3.98 10.92 20.45
C LYS A 41 2.61 10.78 21.10
N PRO A 42 2.45 11.15 22.40
CA PRO A 42 1.13 11.22 23.01
C PRO A 42 0.22 12.08 22.13
N ALA A 43 -0.94 11.54 21.80
CA ALA A 43 -1.89 12.25 20.95
C ALA A 43 -2.45 13.46 21.70
N MET A 44 -2.30 14.64 21.14
CA MET A 44 -2.88 15.89 21.66
C MET A 44 -4.35 16.03 21.26
N THR A 45 -4.81 15.22 20.32
CA THR A 45 -6.18 15.20 19.86
C THR A 45 -6.69 13.76 19.79
N PRO A 46 -7.99 13.51 19.95
CA PRO A 46 -8.54 12.17 19.81
C PRO A 46 -8.65 11.70 18.36
N ILE A 47 -8.38 12.58 17.40
CA ILE A 47 -8.48 12.25 15.98
C ILE A 47 -7.07 12.03 15.43
N LEU A 48 -6.80 10.78 15.05
CA LEU A 48 -5.54 10.39 14.44
C LEU A 48 -5.70 10.36 12.93
N LYS A 49 -4.73 10.95 12.24
CA LYS A 49 -4.71 10.93 10.77
C LYS A 49 -4.05 9.67 10.27
N SER A 50 -4.63 9.06 9.24
CA SER A 50 -4.00 7.97 8.51
C SER A 50 -2.94 8.52 7.56
N ASP A 51 -1.89 7.75 7.39
CA ASP A 51 -0.77 8.10 6.52
C ASP A 51 -0.14 6.82 5.96
N SER A 52 0.88 6.97 5.15
CA SER A 52 1.67 5.88 4.59
C SER A 52 2.24 4.99 5.71
N MET A 53 2.16 3.69 5.51
CA MET A 53 2.67 2.68 6.46
C MET A 53 3.46 1.63 5.69
N GLU A 54 4.33 0.94 6.41
CA GLU A 54 5.01 -0.25 5.91
C GLU A 54 3.98 -1.33 5.58
N LEU A 55 4.27 -2.11 4.55
CA LEU A 55 3.34 -3.16 4.10
C LEU A 55 3.04 -4.15 5.23
N GLY A 56 1.76 -4.38 5.47
CA GLY A 56 1.29 -5.29 6.51
C GLY A 56 1.11 -4.65 7.88
N TYR A 57 1.55 -3.41 8.06
CA TYR A 57 1.43 -2.68 9.33
C TYR A 57 0.30 -1.65 9.33
N GLY A 58 -0.35 -1.47 8.19
CA GLY A 58 -1.51 -0.59 8.06
C GLY A 58 -2.83 -1.35 8.06
N ASN A 59 -3.84 -0.75 7.47
CA ASN A 59 -5.20 -1.28 7.47
C ASN A 59 -5.80 -1.50 6.07
N MET A 60 -5.00 -1.43 5.02
CA MET A 60 -5.46 -1.80 3.69
C MET A 60 -5.53 -3.33 3.56
N ASN A 61 -6.51 -3.82 2.81
CA ASN A 61 -6.62 -5.25 2.53
C ASN A 61 -5.66 -5.64 1.40
N LEU A 62 -4.38 -5.73 1.72
CA LEU A 62 -3.32 -5.98 0.74
C LEU A 62 -3.47 -7.33 0.06
N PHE A 63 -3.94 -8.35 0.76
CA PHE A 63 -4.08 -9.68 0.17
C PHE A 63 -5.07 -9.69 -1.00
N SER A 64 -6.19 -8.97 -0.87
CA SER A 64 -7.16 -8.83 -1.96
C SER A 64 -6.56 -8.09 -3.15
N LEU A 65 -5.80 -7.03 -2.90
CA LEU A 65 -5.16 -6.23 -3.95
C LEU A 65 -4.06 -7.02 -4.66
N ILE A 66 -3.24 -7.74 -3.91
CA ILE A 66 -2.18 -8.62 -4.46
C ILE A 66 -2.81 -9.72 -5.32
N THR A 67 -3.85 -10.37 -4.80
CA THR A 67 -4.55 -11.44 -5.53
C THR A 67 -5.10 -10.91 -6.87
N GLN A 68 -5.70 -9.74 -6.87
CA GLN A 68 -6.23 -9.14 -8.10
C GLN A 68 -5.10 -8.78 -9.08
N ALA A 69 -3.99 -8.23 -8.58
CA ALA A 69 -2.83 -7.91 -9.41
C ALA A 69 -2.25 -9.17 -10.07
N GLN A 70 -2.13 -10.26 -9.31
CA GLN A 70 -1.66 -11.54 -9.82
C GLN A 70 -2.64 -12.12 -10.85
N LYS A 71 -3.93 -12.02 -10.60
CA LYS A 71 -4.98 -12.53 -11.50
C LYS A 71 -4.92 -11.89 -12.88
N VAL A 72 -4.60 -10.61 -12.95
CA VAL A 72 -4.52 -9.88 -14.24
C VAL A 72 -3.10 -9.86 -14.81
N ASN A 73 -2.16 -10.56 -14.18
CA ASN A 73 -0.77 -10.69 -14.62
C ASN A 73 -0.09 -9.35 -14.85
N VAL A 74 -0.06 -8.50 -13.81
CA VAL A 74 0.70 -7.25 -13.89
C VAL A 74 2.18 -7.55 -14.17
N ASP A 75 2.83 -6.68 -14.93
CA ASP A 75 4.23 -6.86 -15.30
C ASP A 75 5.17 -6.64 -14.12
N ALA A 76 4.78 -5.77 -13.19
CA ALA A 76 5.56 -5.51 -11.99
C ALA A 76 4.68 -4.99 -10.84
N VAL A 77 5.10 -5.34 -9.61
CA VAL A 77 4.59 -4.76 -8.37
C VAL A 77 5.72 -3.94 -7.76
N ILE A 78 5.47 -2.67 -7.53
CA ILE A 78 6.46 -1.69 -7.13
C ILE A 78 6.09 -1.13 -5.76
N LEU A 79 7.00 -1.27 -4.79
CA LEU A 79 6.80 -0.66 -3.48
C LEU A 79 6.89 0.86 -3.60
N GLU A 80 5.89 1.55 -3.08
CA GLU A 80 5.90 3.00 -3.00
C GLU A 80 5.55 3.47 -1.58
N SER A 81 6.39 4.35 -1.04
CA SER A 81 6.18 4.99 0.25
C SER A 81 6.92 6.32 0.28
N HIS A 82 6.31 7.36 0.85
CA HIS A 82 6.81 8.72 0.76
C HIS A 82 7.26 9.31 2.09
N LYS A 83 6.67 8.87 3.19
CA LYS A 83 6.86 9.49 4.50
C LYS A 83 6.36 8.58 5.61
N ASN A 84 6.35 9.10 6.83
CA ASN A 84 5.89 8.37 8.03
C ASN A 84 6.76 7.13 8.31
N TRP A 85 8.08 7.32 8.19
CA TRP A 85 9.03 6.24 8.38
C TRP A 85 9.07 5.73 9.83
N VAL A 86 9.15 4.41 10.01
CA VAL A 86 9.34 3.82 11.33
C VAL A 86 10.67 4.31 11.92
N ASP A 87 10.67 4.78 13.16
CA ASP A 87 11.83 5.36 13.84
C ASP A 87 12.54 6.45 13.03
N ASP A 88 11.78 7.22 12.21
CA ASP A 88 12.30 8.22 11.28
C ASP A 88 13.37 7.67 10.33
N SER A 89 13.32 6.37 10.03
CA SER A 89 14.30 5.69 9.18
C SER A 89 13.65 5.13 7.91
N PRO A 90 13.86 5.76 6.75
CA PRO A 90 13.40 5.21 5.47
C PRO A 90 13.94 3.79 5.23
N LEU A 91 15.18 3.52 5.62
CA LEU A 91 15.79 2.20 5.45
C LEU A 91 15.02 1.12 6.22
N LYS A 92 14.71 1.37 7.51
CA LYS A 92 13.93 0.42 8.31
C LYS A 92 12.56 0.17 7.72
N SER A 93 11.88 1.21 7.26
CA SER A 93 10.58 1.09 6.62
C SER A 93 10.65 0.23 5.35
N MET A 94 11.68 0.44 4.54
CA MET A 94 11.89 -0.34 3.32
C MET A 94 12.22 -1.81 3.63
N GLU A 95 13.02 -2.07 4.65
CA GLU A 95 13.33 -3.43 5.09
C GLU A 95 12.07 -4.19 5.51
N LEU A 96 11.22 -3.58 6.34
CA LEU A 96 9.96 -4.20 6.76
C LEU A 96 9.02 -4.47 5.58
N SER A 97 8.90 -3.53 4.67
CA SER A 97 8.09 -3.69 3.47
C SER A 97 8.64 -4.75 2.54
N ALA A 98 9.96 -4.82 2.39
CA ALA A 98 10.63 -5.85 1.59
C ALA A 98 10.38 -7.26 2.15
N GLU A 99 10.40 -7.42 3.46
CA GLU A 99 10.05 -8.69 4.11
C GLU A 99 8.63 -9.13 3.72
N PHE A 100 7.67 -8.21 3.79
CA PHE A 100 6.31 -8.50 3.37
C PHE A 100 6.23 -8.89 1.89
N MET A 101 6.90 -8.15 1.02
CA MET A 101 6.91 -8.46 -0.42
C MET A 101 7.54 -9.82 -0.70
N ASN A 102 8.64 -10.15 -0.05
CA ASN A 102 9.29 -11.46 -0.20
C ASN A 102 8.38 -12.61 0.25
N GLN A 103 7.57 -12.39 1.27
CA GLN A 103 6.69 -13.42 1.80
C GLN A 103 5.41 -13.60 0.97
N TYR A 104 4.82 -12.52 0.47
CA TYR A 104 3.46 -12.55 -0.09
C TYR A 104 3.36 -12.16 -1.56
N VAL A 105 4.36 -11.53 -2.13
CA VAL A 105 4.32 -11.03 -3.51
C VAL A 105 5.29 -11.79 -4.42
N CYS A 106 6.49 -12.03 -3.95
CA CYS A 106 7.55 -12.66 -4.76
C CYS A 106 7.51 -14.20 -4.68
#